data_17f7f7f322a713ae4159b74c9e70c885
#
_entry.id   17f7f7f322a713ae4159b74c9e70c885
#
_cell.length_a   1.000
_cell.length_b   1.000
_cell.length_c   1.000
_cell.angle_alpha   90.00
_cell.angle_beta   90.00
_cell.angle_gamma   90.00
#
_symmetry.space_group_name_H-M   'P 1'
#
loop_
_entity.id
_entity.type
_entity.pdbx_description
1 polymer ?
#
loop_
_entity_poly.entity_id
_entity_poly.type
_entity_poly.pdbx_seq_one_letter_code
_entity_poly.pdbx_strand_id
1 'polypeptide(L)'
;MSVLVIVSLWLAAGVHAMGSGSKSEEGASAMILHKQDSGREVQVKSGDVIQVELDGAGGTGYWWYATGLDAARAELVSEETKAPSDKKLLGGPTRGIWRFKAKEPGKTDLTMKYYRVWEGPEKAVDQFSVMLNIR
;
A
#
# COMPACT_ATOMS: atom_id res chain seq x y z
N MET A 1 -22.70 49.88 -24.94
CA MET A 1 -22.54 49.39 -24.89
C MET A 1 -22.26 48.56 -24.31
N SER A 2 -22.15 47.97 -24.03
CA SER A 2 -21.88 47.13 -23.62
C SER A 2 -21.60 46.32 -23.07
N VAL A 3 -21.59 45.79 -22.63
CA VAL A 3 -21.22 44.99 -22.19
C VAL A 3 -21.09 44.07 -21.68
N LEU A 4 -21.07 43.74 -21.49
CA LEU A 4 -20.78 42.83 -21.09
C LEU A 4 -20.59 42.02 -20.44
N VAL A 5 -20.59 41.67 -20.16
CA VAL A 5 -20.32 40.89 -19.69
C VAL A 5 -20.17 39.97 -19.25
N ILE A 6 -20.13 39.64 -19.04
CA ILE A 6 -19.87 38.79 -18.73
C ILE A 6 -19.59 37.95 -18.18
N VAL A 7 -19.57 37.68 -17.94
CA VAL A 7 -19.21 36.84 -17.53
C VAL A 7 -19.10 36.02 -16.93
N SER A 8 -19.17 35.88 -16.76
CA SER A 8 -18.92 35.04 -16.14
C SER A 8 -18.80 34.15 -15.74
N LEU A 9 -18.76 34.13 -15.60
CA LEU A 9 -18.56 33.25 -15.14
C LEU A 9 -18.29 32.40 -14.69
N TRP A 10 -18.34 32.52 -14.67
CA TRP A 10 -17.98 31.69 -14.19
C TRP A 10 -17.73 30.94 -13.59
N LEU A 11 -17.63 31.04 -13.52
CA LEU A 11 -17.31 30.30 -12.93
C LEU A 11 -17.28 29.45 -12.48
N ALA A 12 -17.52 29.54 -12.43
CA ALA A 12 -17.43 28.69 -11.96
C ALA A 12 -17.25 27.88 -11.66
N ALA A 13 -17.20 27.97 -11.61
CA ALA A 13 -16.93 27.08 -11.26
C ALA A 13 -16.66 26.34 -10.85
N GLY A 14 -16.64 26.39 -10.72
CA GLY A 14 -16.28 25.43 -10.29
C GLY A 14 -16.16 24.82 -9.70
N VAL A 15 -16.32 25.03 -9.47
CA VAL A 15 -16.15 24.25 -8.94
C VAL A 15 -16.03 23.45 -8.52
N HIS A 16 -16.00 23.48 -8.29
CA HIS A 16 -15.74 22.55 -7.87
C HIS A 16 -15.60 21.87 -7.39
N ALA A 17 -15.86 22.22 -7.36
CA ALA A 17 -15.68 21.53 -6.95
C ALA A 17 -15.63 20.93 -6.40
N MET A 18 -15.82 21.04 -6.15
CA MET A 18 -15.69 20.34 -5.68
C MET A 18 -15.53 19.61 -5.36
N GLY A 19 -15.51 19.77 -5.25
CA GLY A 19 -15.20 18.87 -4.93
C GLY A 19 -14.91 18.45 -4.52
N SER A 20 -14.96 18.51 -4.26
CA SER A 20 -14.53 17.87 -3.88
C SER A 20 -14.14 17.42 -3.31
N GLY A 21 -14.20 17.47 -2.97
CA GLY A 21 -13.71 16.80 -2.46
C GLY A 21 -13.39 16.37 -1.88
N SER A 22 -13.44 16.12 -1.58
CA SER A 22 -13.06 15.52 -1.04
C SER A 22 -12.49 15.05 -0.74
N LYS A 23 -12.24 14.89 -0.48
CA LYS A 23 -11.64 14.29 -0.19
C LYS A 23 -10.86 14.25 0.32
N SER A 24 -10.68 14.34 0.55
CA SER A 24 -9.97 14.35 0.98
C SER A 24 -9.40 13.74 1.72
N GLU A 25 -9.59 13.35 2.25
CA GLU A 25 -9.16 12.71 2.89
C GLU A 25 -8.43 12.13 2.64
N GLU A 26 -8.55 12.31 2.43
CA GLU A 26 -8.01 11.78 2.04
C GLU A 26 -7.02 12.17 1.58
N GLY A 27 -6.56 12.68 1.60
CA GLY A 27 -5.39 13.14 1.00
C GLY A 27 -4.38 12.08 0.65
N ALA A 28 -4.12 11.19 1.51
CA ALA A 28 -3.19 10.12 1.21
C ALA A 28 -3.86 9.07 0.32
N SER A 29 -3.28 8.80 -0.83
CA SER A 29 -3.72 7.69 -1.68
C SER A 29 -3.30 6.39 -1.04
N ALA A 30 -4.13 5.37 -1.15
CA ALA A 30 -3.78 4.02 -0.75
C ALA A 30 -3.66 3.18 -2.01
N MET A 31 -2.51 2.54 -2.18
CA MET A 31 -2.26 1.62 -3.28
C MET A 31 -2.24 0.21 -2.72
N ILE A 32 -2.96 -0.70 -3.35
CA ILE A 32 -3.04 -2.08 -2.87
C ILE A 32 -2.23 -2.97 -3.80
N LEU A 33 -1.28 -3.69 -3.23
CA LEU A 33 -0.41 -4.60 -3.96
C LEU A 33 -0.65 -6.02 -3.51
N HIS A 34 -0.59 -6.95 -4.44
CA HIS A 34 -0.76 -8.38 -4.19
C HIS A 34 0.49 -9.13 -4.64
N LYS A 35 0.52 -10.43 -4.39
CA LYS A 35 1.69 -11.26 -4.70
C LYS A 35 2.12 -11.13 -6.16
N GLN A 36 1.15 -11.04 -7.08
CA GLN A 36 1.47 -10.93 -8.50
C GLN A 36 2.12 -9.62 -8.88
N ASP A 37 2.09 -8.62 -8.01
CA ASP A 37 2.76 -7.34 -8.27
C ASP A 37 4.25 -7.38 -7.95
N SER A 38 4.74 -8.48 -7.42
CA SER A 38 6.16 -8.62 -7.09
C SER A 38 7.02 -8.41 -8.33
N GLY A 39 8.10 -7.67 -8.17
CA GLY A 39 9.02 -7.35 -9.26
C GLY A 39 8.75 -6.03 -9.94
N ARG A 40 7.67 -5.34 -9.60
CA ARG A 40 7.33 -4.07 -10.25
C ARG A 40 8.02 -2.90 -9.59
N GLU A 41 8.13 -1.81 -10.34
CA GLU A 41 8.43 -0.51 -9.77
C GLU A 41 7.13 0.25 -9.62
N VAL A 42 6.92 0.85 -8.44
CA VAL A 42 5.68 1.49 -8.06
C VAL A 42 5.94 2.95 -7.77
N GLN A 43 5.18 3.83 -8.42
CA GLN A 43 5.31 5.27 -8.25
C GLN A 43 4.39 5.71 -7.12
N VAL A 44 4.94 6.37 -6.12
CA VAL A 44 4.17 6.88 -4.98
C VAL A 44 4.67 8.27 -4.61
N LYS A 45 3.90 8.95 -3.79
CA LYS A 45 4.29 10.26 -3.26
C LYS A 45 4.56 10.14 -1.78
N SER A 46 5.42 11.02 -1.27
CA SER A 46 5.61 11.11 0.17
C SER A 46 4.27 11.26 0.86
N GLY A 47 4.04 10.46 1.88
CA GLY A 47 2.78 10.44 2.62
C GLY A 47 1.78 9.42 2.14
N ASP A 48 1.98 8.85 0.94
CA ASP A 48 1.08 7.80 0.45
C ASP A 48 1.22 6.55 1.29
N VAL A 49 0.15 5.77 1.33
CA VAL A 49 0.13 4.48 2.01
C VAL A 49 0.13 3.38 0.97
N ILE A 50 1.04 2.44 1.12
CA ILE A 50 1.12 1.25 0.29
C ILE A 50 0.59 0.09 1.13
N GLN A 51 -0.47 -0.54 0.68
CA GLN A 51 -1.06 -1.69 1.36
C GLN A 51 -0.67 -2.95 0.62
N VAL A 52 -0.01 -3.87 1.33
CA VAL A 52 0.42 -5.14 0.75
C VAL A 52 -0.46 -6.23 1.35
N GLU A 53 -1.05 -7.07 0.48
CA GLU A 53 -1.91 -8.17 0.91
C GLU A 53 -1.32 -9.48 0.42
N LEU A 54 -0.95 -10.34 1.35
CA LEU A 54 -0.33 -11.62 1.04
C LEU A 54 -0.99 -12.70 1.86
N ASP A 55 -1.14 -13.86 1.27
CA ASP A 55 -1.75 -15.00 1.95
C ASP A 55 -0.67 -15.90 2.51
N GLY A 56 -0.97 -16.48 3.68
CA GLY A 56 -0.09 -17.44 4.31
C GLY A 56 -0.89 -18.56 4.93
N ALA A 57 -0.23 -19.70 5.14
CA ALA A 57 -0.87 -20.86 5.73
C ALA A 57 -0.71 -20.80 7.24
N GLY A 58 -1.83 -20.76 7.94
CA GLY A 58 -1.79 -20.77 9.40
C GLY A 58 -1.32 -22.11 9.93
N GLY A 59 -0.70 -22.09 11.12
CA GLY A 59 -0.32 -23.31 11.81
C GLY A 59 0.96 -23.97 11.34
N THR A 60 1.65 -23.37 10.34
CA THR A 60 2.90 -23.94 9.83
C THR A 60 4.14 -23.28 10.41
N GLY A 61 3.97 -22.12 11.04
CA GLY A 61 5.09 -21.30 11.51
C GLY A 61 5.61 -20.34 10.46
N TYR A 62 5.24 -20.52 9.20
CA TYR A 62 5.63 -19.61 8.14
C TYR A 62 4.74 -18.38 8.16
N TRP A 63 5.37 -17.23 7.98
CA TRP A 63 4.65 -15.99 7.85
C TRP A 63 5.51 -14.97 7.11
N TRP A 64 4.89 -13.86 6.75
CA TRP A 64 5.54 -12.81 5.97
C TRP A 64 6.10 -11.74 6.91
N TYR A 65 7.35 -11.36 6.68
CA TYR A 65 8.01 -10.31 7.46
C TYR A 65 8.73 -9.36 6.52
N ALA A 66 8.61 -8.07 6.79
CA ALA A 66 9.36 -7.06 6.05
C ALA A 66 10.84 -7.19 6.43
N THR A 67 11.72 -7.17 5.44
CA THR A 67 13.15 -7.29 5.67
C THR A 67 13.87 -6.18 4.93
N GLY A 68 14.93 -5.64 5.55
CA GLY A 68 15.76 -4.63 4.92
C GLY A 68 15.06 -3.32 4.63
N LEU A 69 14.04 -2.98 5.40
CA LEU A 69 13.26 -1.77 5.18
C LEU A 69 14.10 -0.53 5.51
N ASP A 70 14.15 0.42 4.58
CA ASP A 70 14.81 1.71 4.82
C ASP A 70 13.84 2.61 5.57
N ALA A 71 14.07 2.77 6.87
CA ALA A 71 13.16 3.49 7.75
C ALA A 71 13.01 4.96 7.38
N ALA A 72 13.99 5.54 6.68
CA ALA A 72 13.88 6.93 6.24
C ALA A 72 12.88 7.08 5.09
N ARG A 73 12.65 6.01 4.33
CA ARG A 73 11.80 6.08 3.14
C ARG A 73 10.49 5.34 3.26
N ALA A 74 10.42 4.35 4.13
CA ALA A 74 9.18 3.59 4.29
C ALA A 74 9.04 3.11 5.72
N GLU A 75 7.84 3.22 6.24
CA GLU A 75 7.56 2.85 7.63
C GLU A 75 6.35 1.95 7.67
N LEU A 76 6.46 0.81 8.36
CA LEU A 76 5.32 -0.06 8.58
C LEU A 76 4.44 0.58 9.65
N VAL A 77 3.21 0.96 9.27
CA VAL A 77 2.33 1.67 10.18
C VAL A 77 1.19 0.82 10.71
N SER A 78 0.86 -0.29 10.04
CA SER A 78 -0.15 -1.20 10.58
C SER A 78 0.01 -2.58 9.98
N GLU A 79 -0.44 -3.55 10.73
CA GLU A 79 -0.41 -4.95 10.32
C GLU A 79 -1.65 -5.62 10.88
N GLU A 80 -2.37 -6.35 10.03
CA GLU A 80 -3.54 -7.10 10.50
C GLU A 80 -3.68 -8.38 9.73
N THR A 81 -4.42 -9.32 10.28
CA THR A 81 -4.70 -10.59 9.63
C THR A 81 -6.19 -10.79 9.53
N LYS A 82 -6.61 -11.45 8.45
CA LYS A 82 -8.01 -11.80 8.26
C LYS A 82 -8.10 -13.28 7.99
N ALA A 83 -9.02 -13.93 8.71
CA ALA A 83 -9.34 -15.33 8.47
C ALA A 83 -9.97 -15.47 7.09
N PRO A 84 -9.95 -16.70 6.53
CA PRO A 84 -10.63 -16.94 5.26
C PRO A 84 -12.09 -16.49 5.34
N SER A 85 -12.60 -15.93 4.24
CA SER A 85 -13.97 -15.46 4.21
C SER A 85 -14.98 -16.60 4.32
N ASP A 86 -14.59 -17.81 3.89
CA ASP A 86 -15.42 -18.99 4.03
C ASP A 86 -15.01 -19.73 5.28
N LYS A 87 -15.79 -19.59 6.33
CA LYS A 87 -15.48 -20.21 7.62
C LYS A 87 -15.56 -21.72 7.59
N LYS A 88 -16.15 -22.30 6.55
CA LYS A 88 -16.22 -23.73 6.40
C LYS A 88 -14.93 -24.32 5.88
N LEU A 89 -14.05 -23.49 5.33
CA LEU A 89 -12.75 -23.93 4.84
C LEU A 89 -11.76 -23.95 6.00
N LEU A 90 -11.78 -25.04 6.74
CA LEU A 90 -10.78 -25.22 7.78
C LEU A 90 -9.41 -25.36 7.13
N GLY A 91 -8.44 -24.61 7.64
CA GLY A 91 -7.10 -24.65 7.10
C GLY A 91 -6.89 -23.82 5.84
N GLY A 92 -7.88 -23.00 5.47
CA GLY A 92 -7.70 -22.10 4.35
C GLY A 92 -6.67 -21.02 4.65
N PRO A 93 -6.21 -20.28 3.63
CA PRO A 93 -5.17 -19.28 3.83
C PRO A 93 -5.66 -18.13 4.70
N THR A 94 -4.74 -17.62 5.50
CA THR A 94 -4.96 -16.40 6.27
C THR A 94 -4.39 -15.24 5.47
N ARG A 95 -5.16 -14.18 5.33
CA ARG A 95 -4.69 -13.00 4.62
C ARG A 95 -4.02 -12.04 5.58
N GLY A 96 -2.79 -11.67 5.28
CA GLY A 96 -2.10 -10.60 5.99
C GLY A 96 -2.21 -9.30 5.22
N ILE A 97 -2.37 -8.22 5.93
CA ILE A 97 -2.48 -6.89 5.37
C ILE A 97 -1.49 -5.99 6.09
N TRP A 98 -0.52 -5.49 5.35
CA TRP A 98 0.51 -4.60 5.89
C TRP A 98 0.38 -3.25 5.22
N ARG A 99 0.41 -2.17 5.99
CA ARG A 99 0.36 -0.82 5.45
C ARG A 99 1.66 -0.12 5.75
N PHE A 100 2.28 0.39 4.71
CA PHE A 100 3.53 1.12 4.79
C PHE A 100 3.27 2.55 4.36
N LYS A 101 3.91 3.49 5.05
CA LYS A 101 3.82 4.90 4.68
C LYS A 101 5.10 5.29 3.97
N ALA A 102 4.96 5.89 2.78
CA ALA A 102 6.10 6.44 2.05
C ALA A 102 6.53 7.74 2.73
N LYS A 103 7.83 7.90 2.93
CA LYS A 103 8.37 9.04 3.66
C LYS A 103 9.24 9.88 2.76
N GLU A 104 10.57 9.81 2.90
CA GLU A 104 11.46 10.67 2.13
C GLU A 104 11.52 10.25 0.67
N PRO A 105 11.63 11.23 -0.25
CA PRO A 105 11.76 10.90 -1.67
C PRO A 105 13.00 10.06 -1.95
N GLY A 106 12.91 9.26 -3.00
CA GLY A 106 13.98 8.39 -3.44
C GLY A 106 13.44 7.02 -3.77
N LYS A 107 14.35 6.15 -4.18
CA LYS A 107 13.98 4.77 -4.49
C LYS A 107 14.39 3.86 -3.35
N THR A 108 13.53 2.93 -3.02
CA THR A 108 13.81 1.94 -1.99
C THR A 108 13.06 0.65 -2.29
N ASP A 109 13.67 -0.47 -1.91
CA ASP A 109 13.01 -1.75 -2.03
C ASP A 109 12.06 -1.95 -0.86
N LEU A 110 10.87 -2.46 -1.16
CA LEU A 110 9.95 -2.96 -0.16
C LEU A 110 9.90 -4.46 -0.34
N THR A 111 10.52 -5.18 0.59
CA THR A 111 10.68 -6.63 0.46
C THR A 111 10.03 -7.31 1.66
N MET A 112 9.26 -8.35 1.36
CA MET A 112 8.71 -9.22 2.39
C MET A 112 9.12 -10.64 2.08
N LYS A 113 9.53 -11.38 3.10
CA LYS A 113 9.95 -12.75 2.96
C LYS A 113 9.08 -13.66 3.80
N TYR A 114 8.82 -14.84 3.28
CA TYR A 114 7.95 -15.83 3.89
C TYR A 114 8.82 -16.93 4.50
N TYR A 115 8.93 -16.92 5.82
CA TYR A 115 9.83 -17.84 6.50
C TYR A 115 9.38 -18.11 7.92
N ARG A 116 9.99 -19.10 8.53
CA ARG A 116 9.79 -19.38 9.96
C ARG A 116 10.79 -18.54 10.75
N VAL A 117 10.29 -17.78 11.72
CA VAL A 117 11.12 -16.79 12.42
C VAL A 117 12.33 -17.43 13.09
N TRP A 118 12.19 -18.66 13.57
CA TRP A 118 13.31 -19.35 14.25
C TRP A 118 14.34 -19.89 13.26
N GLU A 119 14.04 -19.91 11.97
CA GLU A 119 15.00 -20.36 10.94
C GLU A 119 15.70 -19.19 10.26
N GLY A 120 15.12 -18.00 10.34
CA GLY A 120 15.71 -16.80 9.76
C GLY A 120 15.32 -16.55 8.32
N PRO A 121 15.51 -15.28 7.86
CA PRO A 121 15.07 -14.89 6.52
C PRO A 121 15.85 -15.56 5.40
N GLU A 122 17.06 -16.07 5.65
CA GLU A 122 17.81 -16.78 4.63
C GLU A 122 17.18 -18.12 4.29
N LYS A 123 16.26 -18.59 5.11
CA LYS A 123 15.52 -19.82 4.85
C LYS A 123 14.15 -19.55 4.25
N ALA A 124 13.92 -18.35 3.74
CA ALA A 124 12.63 -17.99 3.18
C ALA A 124 12.30 -18.88 1.99
N VAL A 125 11.04 -19.30 1.92
CA VAL A 125 10.55 -20.15 0.84
C VAL A 125 9.76 -19.38 -0.20
N ASP A 126 9.48 -18.10 0.08
CA ASP A 126 8.80 -17.23 -0.86
C ASP A 126 9.19 -15.80 -0.56
N GLN A 127 8.96 -14.91 -1.52
CA GLN A 127 9.36 -13.53 -1.39
C GLN A 127 8.45 -12.64 -2.23
N PHE A 128 8.19 -11.47 -1.71
CA PHE A 128 7.50 -10.39 -2.42
C PHE A 128 8.41 -9.17 -2.36
N SER A 129 8.63 -8.51 -3.49
CA SER A 129 9.49 -7.33 -3.50
C SER A 129 9.04 -6.38 -4.60
N VAL A 130 8.93 -5.11 -4.27
CA VAL A 130 8.67 -4.06 -5.24
C VAL A 130 9.67 -2.94 -4.99
N MET A 131 9.98 -2.18 -6.03
CA MET A 131 10.79 -0.98 -5.92
C MET A 131 9.83 0.20 -5.77
N LEU A 132 9.92 0.92 -4.66
CA LEU A 132 9.15 2.15 -4.47
C LEU A 132 9.95 3.31 -5.01
N ASN A 133 9.33 4.09 -5.90
CA ASN A 133 9.89 5.34 -6.38
C ASN A 133 9.05 6.44 -5.77
N ILE A 134 9.59 7.09 -4.74
CA ILE A 134 8.87 8.07 -3.93
C ILE A 134 9.22 9.47 -4.42
N ARG A 135 8.21 10.25 -4.71
CA ARG A 135 8.39 11.64 -5.15
C ARG A 135 7.87 12.63 -4.16
#